data_acf9661a3a32fe394bb7f7b9ba866e4f
#
_entry.id   acf9661a3a32fe394bb7f7b9ba866e4f
#
_cell.length_a   1.000
_cell.length_b   1.000
_cell.length_c   1.000
_cell.angle_alpha   90.00
_cell.angle_beta   90.00
_cell.angle_gamma   90.00
#
_symmetry.space_group_name_H-M   'P 1'
#
loop_
_entity.id
_entity.type
_entity.pdbx_description
1 polymer ?
#
loop_
_entity_poly.entity_id
_entity_poly.type
_entity_poly.pdbx_seq_one_letter_code
_entity_poly.pdbx_strand_id
1 'polypeptide(L)'
;MINQIKNFSLMVFIFFINSCVSFDEAATYAPHPVVIIDRVQAKEFNCVYLYNNSVIETGWNYASATANALKVLKDQALVVQGNAIAIEDSYSTTQYRNGYSSEAASVSVIVYKCPTVNES
;
A
#
# COMPACT_ATOMS: atom_id res chain seq x y z
N MET A 1 31.62 8.63 42.82
CA MET A 1 31.13 7.27 42.53
C MET A 1 29.62 7.21 42.34
N ILE A 2 28.83 7.70 43.27
CA ILE A 2 27.37 7.63 43.18
C ILE A 2 26.82 8.45 42.00
N ASN A 3 27.43 9.60 41.73
CA ASN A 3 27.00 10.46 40.62
C ASN A 3 27.30 9.86 39.25
N GLN A 4 28.35 9.06 39.12
CA GLN A 4 28.67 8.38 37.87
C GLN A 4 27.66 7.27 37.53
N ILE A 5 27.20 6.57 38.54
CA ILE A 5 26.21 5.50 38.38
C ILE A 5 24.88 6.07 37.96
N LYS A 6 24.48 7.19 38.53
CA LYS A 6 23.23 7.86 38.17
C LYS A 6 23.25 8.37 36.72
N ASN A 7 24.33 8.97 36.29
CA ASN A 7 24.48 9.48 34.94
C ASN A 7 24.48 8.35 33.90
N PHE A 8 25.12 7.23 34.25
CA PHE A 8 25.17 6.05 33.37
C PHE A 8 23.76 5.46 33.20
N SER A 9 23.00 5.32 34.28
CA SER A 9 21.65 4.80 34.22
C SER A 9 20.71 5.70 33.41
N LEU A 10 20.84 7.00 33.55
CA LEU A 10 20.05 7.98 32.81
C LEU A 10 20.36 7.93 31.31
N MET A 11 21.65 7.79 30.96
CA MET A 11 22.04 7.69 29.55
C MET A 11 21.52 6.44 28.89
N VAL A 12 21.57 5.31 29.55
CA VAL A 12 21.04 4.05 29.02
C VAL A 12 19.53 4.16 28.79
N PHE A 13 18.83 4.80 29.71
CA PHE A 13 17.38 4.95 29.58
C PHE A 13 16.98 5.83 28.37
N ILE A 14 17.67 6.95 28.16
CA ILE A 14 17.42 7.84 27.02
C ILE A 14 17.71 7.14 25.70
N PHE A 15 18.79 6.39 25.63
CA PHE A 15 19.15 5.64 24.43
C PHE A 15 18.09 4.59 24.06
N PHE A 16 17.52 3.94 25.07
CA PHE A 16 16.50 2.93 24.85
C PHE A 16 15.22 3.50 24.26
N ILE A 17 14.79 4.67 24.73
CA ILE A 17 13.57 5.32 24.22
C ILE A 17 13.73 5.75 22.77
N ASN A 18 14.88 6.30 22.41
CA ASN A 18 15.12 6.79 21.04
C ASN A 18 15.14 5.67 20.00
N SER A 19 15.65 4.50 20.34
CA SER A 19 15.72 3.39 19.39
C SER A 19 14.34 2.79 19.09
N CYS A 20 13.41 2.80 20.04
CA CYS A 20 12.07 2.24 19.83
C CYS A 20 11.21 3.11 18.92
N VAL A 21 11.26 4.44 19.09
CA VAL A 21 10.35 5.36 18.39
C VAL A 21 10.71 5.50 16.92
N SER A 22 11.99 5.58 16.58
CA SER A 22 12.39 5.81 15.19
C SER A 22 12.21 4.61 14.28
N PHE A 23 12.21 3.40 14.83
CA PHE A 23 12.14 2.18 14.03
C PHE A 23 10.72 1.85 13.54
N ASP A 24 9.73 2.01 14.40
CA ASP A 24 8.36 1.64 14.07
C ASP A 24 7.72 2.60 13.07
N GLU A 25 8.01 3.89 13.16
CA GLU A 25 7.45 4.87 12.23
C GLU A 25 7.98 4.69 10.81
N ALA A 26 9.24 4.36 10.64
CA ALA A 26 9.83 4.16 9.32
C ALA A 26 9.24 2.94 8.59
N ALA A 27 8.90 1.88 9.33
CA ALA A 27 8.31 0.68 8.74
C ALA A 27 6.84 0.87 8.36
N THR A 28 6.10 1.71 9.10
CA THR A 28 4.65 1.85 8.96
C THR A 28 4.24 2.78 7.81
N TYR A 29 5.04 3.79 7.52
CA TYR A 29 4.68 4.86 6.59
C TYR A 29 5.42 4.81 5.25
N ALA A 30 6.11 3.73 4.95
CA ALA A 30 6.75 3.60 3.63
C ALA A 30 5.68 3.52 2.55
N PRO A 31 5.65 4.44 1.57
CA PRO A 31 4.64 4.41 0.53
C PRO A 31 4.84 3.25 -0.43
N HIS A 32 3.74 2.71 -0.96
CA HIS A 32 3.82 1.67 -1.96
C HIS A 32 4.41 2.25 -3.26
N PRO A 33 5.32 1.54 -3.93
CA PRO A 33 5.92 2.05 -5.17
C PRO A 33 4.95 2.16 -6.35
N VAL A 34 3.81 1.47 -6.29
CA VAL A 34 2.77 1.60 -7.32
C VAL A 34 1.77 2.67 -6.86
N VAL A 35 1.51 3.63 -7.72
CA VAL A 35 0.61 4.76 -7.42
C VAL A 35 -0.72 4.60 -8.14
N ILE A 36 -1.75 5.23 -7.62
CA ILE A 36 -3.07 5.27 -8.26
C ILE A 36 -3.16 6.56 -9.06
N ILE A 37 -3.48 6.43 -10.34
CA ILE A 37 -3.68 7.56 -11.24
C ILE A 37 -5.02 7.37 -11.96
N ASP A 38 -5.49 8.39 -12.68
CA ASP A 38 -6.63 8.24 -13.57
C ASP A 38 -6.16 8.07 -15.02
N ARG A 39 -7.11 7.78 -15.92
CA ARG A 39 -6.79 7.55 -17.33
C ARG A 39 -6.25 8.78 -18.02
N VAL A 40 -6.71 9.96 -17.62
CA VAL A 40 -6.23 11.22 -18.18
C VAL A 40 -4.77 11.44 -17.81
N GLN A 41 -4.42 11.19 -16.54
CA GLN A 41 -3.02 11.28 -16.08
C GLN A 41 -2.14 10.26 -16.79
N ALA A 42 -2.63 9.04 -17.02
CA ALA A 42 -1.87 8.03 -17.75
C ALA A 42 -1.51 8.51 -19.15
N LYS A 43 -2.46 9.18 -19.82
CA LYS A 43 -2.22 9.73 -21.15
C LYS A 43 -1.26 10.91 -21.11
N GLU A 44 -1.43 11.82 -20.15
CA GLU A 44 -0.57 12.99 -19.99
C GLU A 44 0.87 12.61 -19.70
N PHE A 45 1.08 11.58 -18.90
CA PHE A 45 2.41 11.14 -18.50
C PHE A 45 3.04 10.14 -19.47
N ASN A 46 2.36 9.86 -20.60
CA ASN A 46 2.83 8.90 -21.60
C ASN A 46 3.08 7.51 -21.01
N CYS A 47 2.18 7.08 -20.14
CA CYS A 47 2.26 5.76 -19.55
C CYS A 47 1.94 4.68 -20.58
N VAL A 48 2.62 3.55 -20.48
CA VAL A 48 2.41 2.41 -21.37
C VAL A 48 1.41 1.46 -20.71
N TYR A 49 0.37 1.10 -21.46
CA TYR A 49 -0.60 0.11 -21.02
C TYR A 49 0.06 -1.26 -20.94
N LEU A 50 -0.12 -1.95 -19.83
CA LEU A 50 0.38 -3.31 -19.68
C LEU A 50 -0.75 -4.34 -19.77
N TYR A 51 -1.73 -4.28 -18.86
CA TYR A 51 -2.85 -5.20 -18.87
C TYR A 51 -3.96 -4.70 -17.94
N ASN A 52 -5.12 -5.34 -18.04
CA ASN A 52 -6.22 -5.13 -17.11
C ASN A 52 -6.19 -6.23 -16.04
N ASN A 53 -6.57 -5.88 -14.82
CA ASN A 53 -6.64 -6.84 -13.73
C ASN A 53 -7.85 -6.54 -12.86
N SER A 54 -8.35 -7.58 -12.20
CA SER A 54 -9.46 -7.42 -11.28
C SER A 54 -9.39 -8.48 -10.19
N VAL A 55 -9.75 -8.08 -8.97
CA VAL A 55 -9.77 -8.99 -7.83
C VAL A 55 -10.99 -8.73 -6.97
N ILE A 56 -11.37 -9.73 -6.18
CA ILE A 56 -12.39 -9.61 -5.15
C ILE A 56 -11.73 -9.93 -3.82
N GLU A 57 -11.80 -8.99 -2.88
CA GLU A 57 -11.21 -9.16 -1.55
C GLU A 57 -12.23 -8.84 -0.48
N THR A 58 -12.09 -9.49 0.66
CA THR A 58 -12.96 -9.27 1.81
C THR A 58 -12.33 -8.26 2.77
N GLY A 59 -13.18 -7.71 3.66
CA GLY A 59 -12.74 -6.80 4.71
C GLY A 59 -13.87 -6.61 5.72
N TRP A 60 -13.62 -5.80 6.74
CA TRP A 60 -14.62 -5.50 7.76
C TRP A 60 -15.83 -4.74 7.19
N ASN A 61 -15.58 -3.93 6.17
CA ASN A 61 -16.59 -3.16 5.46
C ASN A 61 -16.11 -2.96 4.04
N TYR A 62 -16.91 -2.27 3.21
CA TYR A 62 -16.55 -2.01 1.83
C TYR A 62 -15.23 -1.24 1.70
N ALA A 63 -15.00 -0.25 2.56
CA ALA A 63 -13.78 0.57 2.50
C ALA A 63 -12.52 -0.28 2.77
N SER A 64 -12.55 -1.14 3.80
CA SER A 64 -11.41 -1.99 4.11
C SER A 64 -11.22 -3.09 3.06
N ALA A 65 -12.31 -3.63 2.51
CA ALA A 65 -12.26 -4.60 1.42
C ALA A 65 -11.64 -3.97 0.17
N THR A 66 -12.00 -2.74 -0.15
CA THR A 66 -11.43 -2.00 -1.27
C THR A 66 -9.94 -1.76 -1.07
N ALA A 67 -9.52 -1.37 0.13
CA ALA A 67 -8.11 -1.16 0.44
C ALA A 67 -7.31 -2.46 0.29
N ASN A 68 -7.88 -3.59 0.74
CA ASN A 68 -7.25 -4.90 0.59
C ASN A 68 -7.13 -5.29 -0.89
N ALA A 69 -8.17 -5.04 -1.69
CA ALA A 69 -8.14 -5.31 -3.12
C ALA A 69 -7.09 -4.47 -3.84
N LEU A 70 -7.00 -3.18 -3.51
CA LEU A 70 -6.00 -2.30 -4.11
C LEU A 70 -4.57 -2.72 -3.74
N LYS A 71 -4.36 -3.19 -2.51
CA LYS A 71 -3.05 -3.69 -2.12
C LYS A 71 -2.65 -4.91 -2.95
N VAL A 72 -3.55 -5.85 -3.15
CA VAL A 72 -3.29 -7.04 -3.98
C VAL A 72 -2.99 -6.62 -5.42
N LEU A 73 -3.78 -5.71 -5.97
CA LEU A 73 -3.59 -5.26 -7.34
C LEU A 73 -2.26 -4.52 -7.52
N LYS A 74 -1.87 -3.71 -6.55
CA LYS A 74 -0.56 -3.03 -6.57
C LYS A 74 0.59 -4.02 -6.50
N ASP A 75 0.48 -5.02 -5.62
CA ASP A 75 1.51 -6.05 -5.48
C ASP A 75 1.67 -6.85 -6.76
N GLN A 76 0.55 -7.20 -7.42
CA GLN A 76 0.57 -7.91 -8.69
C GLN A 76 1.14 -7.04 -9.81
N ALA A 77 0.87 -5.73 -9.80
CA ALA A 77 1.44 -4.81 -10.77
C ALA A 77 2.97 -4.76 -10.69
N LEU A 78 3.52 -4.79 -9.47
CA LEU A 78 4.98 -4.83 -9.28
C LEU A 78 5.63 -6.05 -9.92
N VAL A 79 4.96 -7.19 -9.90
CA VAL A 79 5.51 -8.43 -10.47
C VAL A 79 5.78 -8.27 -11.97
N VAL A 80 4.96 -7.49 -12.66
CA VAL A 80 5.11 -7.24 -14.11
C VAL A 80 5.78 -5.89 -14.39
N GLN A 81 6.42 -5.30 -13.37
CA GLN A 81 7.13 -4.03 -13.47
C GLN A 81 6.22 -2.83 -13.76
N GLY A 82 4.95 -2.94 -13.45
CA GLY A 82 4.02 -1.81 -13.47
C GLY A 82 4.29 -0.89 -12.29
N ASN A 83 4.10 0.41 -12.47
CA ASN A 83 4.29 1.39 -11.43
C ASN A 83 3.08 2.30 -11.19
N ALA A 84 2.00 2.09 -11.94
CA ALA A 84 0.76 2.84 -11.76
C ALA A 84 -0.45 1.98 -12.09
N ILE A 85 -1.55 2.22 -11.41
CA ILE A 85 -2.84 1.60 -11.71
C ILE A 85 -3.91 2.68 -11.80
N ALA A 86 -4.88 2.47 -12.70
CA ALA A 86 -6.06 3.32 -12.80
C ALA A 86 -7.29 2.48 -12.49
N ILE A 87 -8.12 2.94 -11.57
CA ILE A 87 -9.34 2.21 -11.19
C ILE A 87 -10.36 2.40 -12.29
N GLU A 88 -10.82 1.30 -12.89
CA GLU A 88 -11.91 1.32 -13.86
C GLU A 88 -13.26 1.17 -13.20
N ASP A 89 -13.35 0.27 -12.22
CA ASP A 89 -14.61 -0.07 -11.58
C ASP A 89 -14.32 -0.57 -10.17
N SER A 90 -15.24 -0.25 -9.26
CA SER A 90 -15.16 -0.68 -7.87
C SER A 90 -16.58 -0.75 -7.32
N TYR A 91 -16.98 -1.91 -6.82
CA TYR A 91 -18.31 -2.06 -6.25
C TYR A 91 -18.27 -3.05 -5.08
N SER A 92 -19.27 -2.90 -4.19
CA SER A 92 -19.42 -3.81 -3.06
C SER A 92 -20.11 -5.09 -3.51
N THR A 93 -19.69 -6.20 -2.92
CA THR A 93 -20.29 -7.50 -3.17
C THR A 93 -20.21 -8.32 -1.88
N THR A 94 -20.65 -9.56 -1.94
CA THR A 94 -20.62 -10.46 -0.79
C THR A 94 -19.91 -11.73 -1.21
N GLN A 95 -18.98 -12.20 -0.38
CA GLN A 95 -18.36 -13.50 -0.58
C GLN A 95 -18.87 -14.48 0.45
N TYR A 96 -19.13 -15.72 0.00
CA TYR A 96 -19.56 -16.81 0.85
C TYR A 96 -18.43 -17.82 0.96
N ARG A 97 -18.02 -18.12 2.21
CA ARG A 97 -17.05 -19.16 2.50
C ARG A 97 -17.55 -19.99 3.65
N ASN A 98 -17.60 -21.29 3.46
CA ASN A 98 -17.98 -22.24 4.51
C ASN A 98 -19.32 -21.89 5.21
N GLY A 99 -20.28 -21.39 4.44
CA GLY A 99 -21.58 -20.98 4.98
C GLY A 99 -21.63 -19.61 5.61
N TYR A 100 -20.53 -18.87 5.64
CA TYR A 100 -20.48 -17.49 6.16
C TYR A 100 -20.38 -16.50 5.03
N SER A 101 -21.12 -15.40 5.15
CA SER A 101 -21.02 -14.29 4.22
C SER A 101 -20.09 -13.22 4.78
N SER A 102 -19.29 -12.62 3.92
CA SER A 102 -18.40 -11.52 4.28
C SER A 102 -18.55 -10.39 3.28
N GLU A 103 -18.47 -9.16 3.76
CA GLU A 103 -18.43 -8.01 2.87
C GLU A 103 -17.16 -8.06 2.03
N ALA A 104 -17.30 -7.74 0.76
CA ALA A 104 -16.21 -7.81 -0.20
C ALA A 104 -16.28 -6.62 -1.15
N ALA A 105 -15.16 -6.34 -1.81
CA ALA A 105 -15.07 -5.37 -2.87
C ALA A 105 -14.53 -6.03 -4.11
N SER A 106 -15.18 -5.78 -5.24
CA SER A 106 -14.66 -6.13 -6.56
C SER A 106 -14.04 -4.89 -7.17
N VAL A 107 -12.75 -4.94 -7.46
CA VAL A 107 -12.01 -3.79 -7.99
C VAL A 107 -11.33 -4.22 -9.28
N SER A 108 -11.54 -3.43 -10.33
CA SER A 108 -10.93 -3.63 -11.64
C SER A 108 -10.05 -2.44 -11.96
N VAL A 109 -8.85 -2.69 -12.43
CA VAL A 109 -7.87 -1.65 -12.74
C VAL A 109 -7.21 -1.90 -14.08
N ILE A 110 -6.66 -0.83 -14.64
CA ILE A 110 -5.70 -0.88 -15.75
C ILE A 110 -4.32 -0.69 -15.15
N VAL A 111 -3.38 -1.56 -15.50
CA VAL A 111 -2.00 -1.50 -15.03
C VAL A 111 -1.14 -0.82 -16.09
N TYR A 112 -0.37 0.16 -15.66
CA TYR A 112 0.49 0.96 -16.53
C TYR A 112 1.94 0.94 -16.05
N LYS A 113 2.82 1.19 -16.99
CA LYS A 113 4.20 1.59 -16.70
C LYS A 113 4.39 3.02 -17.16
N CYS A 114 4.63 3.90 -16.21
CA CYS A 114 4.82 5.32 -16.48
C CYS A 114 6.29 5.67 -16.39
N PRO A 115 6.78 6.63 -17.21
CA PRO A 115 8.13 7.14 -17.04
C PRO A 115 8.32 7.72 -15.65
N THR A 116 9.48 7.51 -15.05
CA THR A 116 9.80 8.12 -13.76
C THR A 116 10.24 9.57 -13.96
N VAL A 117 10.14 10.36 -12.88
CA VAL A 117 10.52 11.76 -12.92
C VAL A 117 11.99 11.93 -13.33
N ASN A 118 12.82 10.93 -13.03
CA ASN A 118 14.23 10.96 -13.36
C ASN A 118 14.54 10.67 -14.83
N GLU A 119 13.56 10.22 -15.60
CA GLU A 119 13.71 9.88 -17.01
C GLU A 119 13.30 11.02 -17.96
N SER A 120 12.74 12.08 -17.40
CA SER A 120 12.29 13.22 -18.19
C SER A 120 13.36 14.29 -18.40
#